data_0e70b4094f94c357f439bf4ae92d795f
#
_entry.id   0e70b4094f94c357f439bf4ae92d795f
#
_cell.length_a   1.000
_cell.length_b   1.000
_cell.length_c   1.000
_cell.angle_alpha   90.00
_cell.angle_beta   90.00
_cell.angle_gamma   90.00
#
_symmetry.space_group_name_H-M   'P 1'
#
loop_
_entity.id
_entity.type
_entity.pdbx_description
1 polymer ?
#
loop_
_entity_poly.entity_id
_entity_poly.type
_entity_poly.pdbx_seq_one_letter_code
_entity_poly.pdbx_strand_id
1 'polypeptide(L)'
;MKKTIFFLILIVILLTGCGKYNENDLISDLDKKISKSSYYLEGNLEIVNNDNVYNYEVKVSYKKDNNYRVSLLNKSNNHEQIILKNSEGVFVVTPALNKSFKFQSDWPYNNSQVYLLQSVLNDIKNDDKRQFKSKNGNFIFNTEVNYPNNRKLVSQEIVISKNHKFDKIKVLDENGIALMTMDFKKIDFTPTFKKNYFELNTVMESAKVDNTTKEVDSLEDSIYPLVLPTGTKLTNEEKV
;
A
#
# COMPACT_ATOMS: atom_id res chain seq x y z
N MET A 1 0.12 -59.66 -18.64
CA MET A 1 1.32 -58.83 -18.57
C MET A 1 1.22 -57.52 -19.34
N LYS A 2 0.84 -57.45 -20.62
CA LYS A 2 0.70 -56.18 -21.37
C LYS A 2 -0.32 -55.18 -20.77
N LYS A 3 -1.46 -55.64 -20.24
CA LYS A 3 -2.50 -54.78 -19.61
C LYS A 3 -2.08 -54.23 -18.26
N THR A 4 -1.31 -54.96 -17.46
CA THR A 4 -0.77 -54.52 -16.18
C THR A 4 0.34 -53.48 -16.35
N ILE A 5 1.18 -53.60 -17.37
CA ILE A 5 2.22 -52.63 -17.71
C ILE A 5 1.59 -51.31 -18.18
N PHE A 6 0.51 -51.37 -18.98
CA PHE A 6 -0.21 -50.17 -19.44
C PHE A 6 -0.87 -49.44 -18.29
N PHE A 7 -1.41 -50.16 -17.31
CA PHE A 7 -1.99 -49.53 -16.08
C PHE A 7 -0.95 -48.89 -15.18
N LEU A 8 0.27 -49.52 -15.11
CA LEU A 8 1.37 -48.97 -14.33
C LEU A 8 1.92 -47.67 -14.96
N ILE A 9 2.02 -47.61 -16.30
CA ILE A 9 2.45 -46.41 -17.03
C ILE A 9 1.42 -45.29 -16.86
N LEU A 10 0.13 -45.58 -16.84
CA LEU A 10 -0.91 -44.60 -16.64
C LEU A 10 -0.88 -43.96 -15.22
N ILE A 11 -0.53 -44.76 -14.20
CA ILE A 11 -0.36 -44.25 -12.81
C ILE A 11 0.86 -43.34 -12.69
N VAL A 12 1.97 -43.62 -13.40
CA VAL A 12 3.18 -42.78 -13.37
C VAL A 12 2.91 -41.42 -14.01
N ILE A 13 2.05 -41.33 -15.03
CA ILE A 13 1.69 -40.06 -15.70
C ILE A 13 0.85 -39.20 -14.76
N LEU A 14 0.06 -39.80 -13.83
CA LEU A 14 -0.75 -39.05 -12.87
C LEU A 14 0.07 -38.43 -11.71
N LEU A 15 1.30 -38.89 -11.51
CA LEU A 15 2.19 -38.40 -10.43
C LEU A 15 3.08 -37.21 -10.84
N THR A 16 3.13 -36.84 -12.13
CA THR A 16 3.95 -35.73 -12.62
C THR A 16 3.25 -34.36 -12.62
N GLY A 17 2.03 -34.28 -12.08
CA GLY A 17 1.18 -33.09 -12.16
C GLY A 17 1.35 -32.05 -11.04
N CYS A 18 2.29 -32.22 -10.11
CA CYS A 18 2.52 -31.23 -9.06
C CYS A 18 3.64 -30.26 -9.51
N GLY A 19 3.34 -29.34 -10.42
CA GLY A 19 4.21 -28.21 -10.68
C GLY A 19 4.45 -27.46 -9.36
N LYS A 20 5.73 -27.30 -8.97
CA LYS A 20 6.05 -26.44 -7.80
C LYS A 20 5.45 -25.07 -8.06
N TYR A 21 4.61 -24.59 -7.13
CA TYR A 21 4.10 -23.23 -7.12
C TYR A 21 5.29 -22.26 -7.25
N ASN A 22 5.26 -21.44 -8.28
CA ASN A 22 6.39 -20.61 -8.68
C ASN A 22 6.07 -19.12 -8.58
N GLU A 23 7.04 -18.29 -8.88
CA GLU A 23 6.95 -16.84 -8.86
C GLU A 23 5.76 -16.30 -9.69
N ASN A 24 5.61 -16.78 -10.93
CA ASN A 24 4.56 -16.32 -11.84
C ASN A 24 3.16 -16.72 -11.35
N ASP A 25 3.04 -17.89 -10.73
CA ASP A 25 1.79 -18.32 -10.11
C ASP A 25 1.38 -17.36 -8.98
N LEU A 26 2.34 -16.99 -8.11
CA LEU A 26 2.10 -16.04 -7.04
C LEU A 26 1.71 -14.66 -7.55
N ILE A 27 2.45 -14.12 -8.52
CA ILE A 27 2.13 -12.82 -9.14
C ILE A 27 0.73 -12.85 -9.76
N SER A 28 0.39 -13.94 -10.50
CA SER A 28 -0.93 -14.10 -11.11
C SER A 28 -2.06 -14.15 -10.07
N ASP A 29 -1.86 -14.84 -8.96
CA ASP A 29 -2.85 -14.94 -7.90
C ASP A 29 -3.05 -13.61 -7.16
N LEU A 30 -1.96 -12.90 -6.88
CA LEU A 30 -2.01 -11.55 -6.30
C LEU A 30 -2.68 -10.57 -7.25
N ASP A 31 -2.35 -10.60 -8.54
CA ASP A 31 -2.94 -9.72 -9.55
C ASP A 31 -4.45 -9.96 -9.67
N LYS A 32 -4.88 -11.22 -9.79
CA LYS A 32 -6.30 -11.55 -9.81
C LYS A 32 -7.04 -11.05 -8.58
N LYS A 33 -6.44 -11.18 -7.40
CA LYS A 33 -7.04 -10.80 -6.14
C LYS A 33 -7.12 -9.27 -5.98
N ILE A 34 -6.03 -8.56 -6.25
CA ILE A 34 -5.92 -7.11 -6.05
C ILE A 34 -6.70 -6.35 -7.13
N SER A 35 -6.62 -6.76 -8.41
CA SER A 35 -7.28 -6.06 -9.51
C SER A 35 -8.79 -6.23 -9.54
N LYS A 36 -9.31 -7.35 -8.99
CA LYS A 36 -10.76 -7.65 -9.02
C LYS A 36 -11.51 -7.22 -7.76
N SER A 37 -10.81 -6.89 -6.68
CA SER A 37 -11.42 -6.66 -5.36
C SER A 37 -11.28 -5.22 -4.91
N SER A 38 -12.27 -4.73 -4.16
CA SER A 38 -12.05 -3.66 -3.19
C SER A 38 -11.31 -4.24 -1.99
N TYR A 39 -10.60 -3.41 -1.22
CA TYR A 39 -9.98 -3.87 0.01
C TYR A 39 -9.95 -2.80 1.09
N TYR A 40 -9.85 -3.27 2.33
CA TYR A 40 -9.51 -2.48 3.50
C TYR A 40 -8.27 -3.08 4.14
N LEU A 41 -7.29 -2.26 4.47
CA LEU A 41 -6.12 -2.71 5.20
C LEU A 41 -5.77 -1.78 6.36
N GLU A 42 -5.14 -2.36 7.37
CA GLU A 42 -4.53 -1.66 8.50
C GLU A 42 -3.08 -2.12 8.66
N GLY A 43 -2.22 -1.21 9.08
CA GLY A 43 -0.83 -1.51 9.36
C GLY A 43 -0.12 -0.40 10.11
N ASN A 44 1.15 -0.63 10.37
CA ASN A 44 2.05 0.38 10.91
C ASN A 44 3.10 0.73 9.86
N LEU A 45 3.35 2.01 9.70
CA LEU A 45 4.40 2.53 8.87
C LEU A 45 5.42 3.26 9.73
N GLU A 46 6.66 2.79 9.70
CA GLU A 46 7.80 3.48 10.26
C GLU A 46 8.60 4.16 9.15
N ILE A 47 9.02 5.40 9.38
CA ILE A 47 9.86 6.18 8.46
C ILE A 47 11.03 6.73 9.23
N VAL A 48 12.24 6.43 8.75
CA VAL A 48 13.49 6.97 9.27
C VAL A 48 13.95 8.10 8.35
N ASN A 49 14.05 9.28 8.91
CA ASN A 49 14.58 10.46 8.21
C ASN A 49 15.68 11.11 9.05
N ASN A 50 16.93 10.91 8.64
CA ASN A 50 18.12 11.22 9.42
C ASN A 50 18.04 10.54 10.80
N ASP A 51 18.14 11.33 11.89
CA ASP A 51 18.10 10.82 13.28
C ASP A 51 16.66 10.67 13.83
N ASN A 52 15.64 11.02 13.06
CA ASN A 52 14.26 10.99 13.49
C ASN A 52 13.53 9.75 12.97
N VAL A 53 12.74 9.12 13.85
CA VAL A 53 11.88 7.99 13.54
C VAL A 53 10.43 8.40 13.70
N TYR A 54 9.67 8.32 12.63
CA TYR A 54 8.25 8.65 12.60
C TYR A 54 7.42 7.37 12.50
N ASN A 55 6.45 7.22 13.37
CA ASN A 55 5.58 6.05 13.43
C ASN A 55 4.14 6.44 13.14
N TYR A 56 3.54 5.77 12.15
CA TYR A 56 2.18 6.01 11.70
C TYR A 56 1.32 4.76 11.84
N GLU A 57 0.08 4.95 12.27
CA GLU A 57 -0.98 3.97 11.99
C GLU A 57 -1.54 4.29 10.60
N VAL A 58 -1.59 3.27 9.75
CA VAL A 58 -2.04 3.38 8.36
C VAL A 58 -3.34 2.62 8.20
N LYS A 59 -4.36 3.27 7.64
CA LYS A 59 -5.61 2.63 7.20
C LYS A 59 -5.83 2.97 5.74
N VAL A 60 -6.01 1.95 4.91
CA VAL A 60 -6.31 2.14 3.50
C VAL A 60 -7.64 1.49 3.16
N SER A 61 -8.52 2.29 2.61
CA SER A 61 -9.76 1.83 1.97
C SER A 61 -9.63 2.05 0.47
N TYR A 62 -9.71 0.98 -0.29
CA TYR A 62 -9.78 1.01 -1.74
C TYR A 62 -11.12 0.44 -2.20
N LYS A 63 -11.87 1.19 -2.96
CA LYS A 63 -13.04 0.71 -3.69
C LYS A 63 -12.68 0.64 -5.15
N LYS A 64 -12.97 -0.52 -5.76
CA LYS A 64 -12.80 -0.71 -7.20
C LYS A 64 -13.38 0.48 -7.96
N ASP A 65 -12.79 0.81 -9.10
CA ASP A 65 -13.03 2.01 -9.90
C ASP A 65 -12.38 3.28 -9.31
N ASN A 66 -11.17 3.08 -8.74
CA ASN A 66 -10.20 4.15 -8.47
C ASN A 66 -10.55 5.10 -7.32
N ASN A 67 -11.31 4.63 -6.32
CA ASN A 67 -11.55 5.39 -5.11
C ASN A 67 -10.60 4.92 -4.00
N TYR A 68 -9.89 5.87 -3.38
CA TYR A 68 -8.98 5.61 -2.27
C TYR A 68 -9.25 6.55 -1.11
N ARG A 69 -9.16 6.03 0.10
CA ARG A 69 -9.07 6.81 1.33
C ARG A 69 -7.94 6.22 2.15
N VAL A 70 -6.85 6.97 2.29
CA VAL A 70 -5.66 6.57 3.05
C VAL A 70 -5.54 7.49 4.25
N SER A 71 -5.63 6.94 5.45
CA SER A 71 -5.41 7.65 6.70
C SER A 71 -4.00 7.32 7.20
N LEU A 72 -3.25 8.35 7.55
CA LEU A 72 -1.91 8.32 8.13
C LEU A 72 -1.96 9.06 9.47
N LEU A 73 -2.09 8.32 10.56
CA LEU A 73 -2.11 8.87 11.92
C LEU A 73 -0.70 8.79 12.53
N ASN A 74 -0.07 9.93 12.74
CA ASN A 74 1.21 10.00 13.45
C ASN A 74 1.00 9.69 14.93
N LYS A 75 1.68 8.65 15.44
CA LYS A 75 1.51 8.17 16.81
C LYS A 75 2.14 9.07 17.87
N SER A 76 3.10 9.94 17.49
CA SER A 76 3.81 10.80 18.42
C SER A 76 2.99 12.02 18.83
N ASN A 77 2.26 12.60 17.86
CA ASN A 77 1.49 13.85 18.08
C ASN A 77 -0.01 13.69 17.79
N ASN A 78 -0.47 12.51 17.38
CA ASN A 78 -1.84 12.21 16.96
C ASN A 78 -2.37 13.08 15.80
N HIS A 79 -1.48 13.61 14.97
CA HIS A 79 -1.88 14.30 13.76
C HIS A 79 -2.22 13.29 12.68
N GLU A 80 -3.42 13.40 12.14
CA GLU A 80 -3.90 12.59 11.03
C GLU A 80 -3.86 13.38 9.73
N GLN A 81 -3.38 12.74 8.68
CA GLN A 81 -3.58 13.17 7.29
C GLN A 81 -4.37 12.11 6.54
N ILE A 82 -5.32 12.54 5.72
CA ILE A 82 -6.10 11.65 4.88
C ILE A 82 -5.87 12.02 3.42
N ILE A 83 -5.40 11.06 2.64
CA ILE A 83 -5.34 11.19 1.18
C ILE A 83 -6.61 10.57 0.64
N LEU A 84 -7.42 11.38 -0.02
CA LEU A 84 -8.68 10.96 -0.64
C LEU A 84 -8.56 11.06 -2.15
N LYS A 85 -8.91 10.00 -2.86
CA LYS A 85 -9.11 10.03 -4.32
C LYS A 85 -10.50 9.53 -4.65
N ASN A 86 -11.20 10.31 -5.45
CA ASN A 86 -12.51 10.00 -5.98
C ASN A 86 -12.66 10.55 -7.41
N SER A 87 -13.86 10.58 -7.96
CA SER A 87 -14.15 11.15 -9.29
C SER A 87 -13.87 12.64 -9.43
N GLU A 88 -13.81 13.39 -8.30
CA GLU A 88 -13.57 14.84 -8.29
C GLU A 88 -12.08 15.18 -8.28
N GLY A 89 -11.21 14.23 -7.90
CA GLY A 89 -9.76 14.43 -7.89
C GLY A 89 -9.05 13.78 -6.72
N VAL A 90 -7.86 14.30 -6.42
CA VAL A 90 -7.03 13.90 -5.28
C VAL A 90 -7.03 15.03 -4.25
N PHE A 91 -7.34 14.71 -3.01
CA PHE A 91 -7.39 15.65 -1.91
C PHE A 91 -6.46 15.17 -0.79
N VAL A 92 -5.81 16.11 -0.13
CA VAL A 92 -5.15 15.90 1.16
C VAL A 92 -5.96 16.65 2.20
N VAL A 93 -6.50 15.90 3.15
CA VAL A 93 -7.31 16.42 4.25
C VAL A 93 -6.46 16.42 5.51
N THR A 94 -6.41 17.55 6.20
CA THR A 94 -5.77 17.69 7.52
C THR A 94 -6.87 17.98 8.54
N PRO A 95 -7.39 16.96 9.21
CA PRO A 95 -8.53 17.10 10.12
C PRO A 95 -8.34 18.13 11.23
N ALA A 96 -7.16 18.13 11.85
CA ALA A 96 -6.82 19.04 12.93
C ALA A 96 -6.93 20.52 12.52
N LEU A 97 -6.71 20.83 11.26
CA LEU A 97 -6.82 22.19 10.71
C LEU A 97 -8.18 22.49 10.09
N ASN A 98 -9.07 21.49 10.01
CA ASN A 98 -10.32 21.56 9.26
C ASN A 98 -10.10 22.05 7.81
N LYS A 99 -9.03 21.55 7.15
CA LYS A 99 -8.64 21.96 5.81
C LYS A 99 -8.52 20.77 4.86
N SER A 100 -8.85 21.02 3.61
CA SER A 100 -8.55 20.13 2.50
C SER A 100 -7.86 20.89 1.37
N PHE A 101 -6.91 20.20 0.72
CA PHE A 101 -6.18 20.72 -0.43
C PHE A 101 -6.43 19.80 -1.61
N LYS A 102 -6.88 20.36 -2.73
CA LYS A 102 -7.08 19.61 -3.97
C LYS A 102 -5.83 19.66 -4.82
N PHE A 103 -5.39 18.49 -5.30
CA PHE A 103 -4.23 18.35 -6.16
C PHE A 103 -4.62 17.84 -7.54
N GLN A 104 -4.05 18.42 -8.57
CA GLN A 104 -4.06 17.83 -9.90
C GLN A 104 -2.92 16.80 -9.93
N SER A 105 -3.26 15.51 -9.90
CA SER A 105 -2.33 14.42 -9.75
C SER A 105 -2.86 13.13 -10.33
N ASP A 106 -1.95 12.34 -10.92
CA ASP A 106 -2.23 10.96 -11.36
C ASP A 106 -2.03 9.93 -10.23
N TRP A 107 -1.84 10.42 -8.98
CA TRP A 107 -1.71 9.54 -7.83
C TRP A 107 -2.80 8.43 -7.84
N PRO A 108 -2.50 7.16 -7.53
CA PRO A 108 -1.23 6.65 -6.99
C PRO A 108 -0.30 6.03 -8.05
N TYR A 109 -0.51 6.26 -9.33
CA TYR A 109 0.07 5.45 -10.39
C TYR A 109 1.51 5.81 -10.78
N ASN A 110 1.99 6.98 -10.39
CA ASN A 110 3.27 7.51 -10.87
C ASN A 110 4.45 7.17 -9.96
N ASN A 111 4.20 6.70 -8.75
CA ASN A 111 5.22 6.50 -7.72
C ASN A 111 4.95 5.20 -6.96
N SER A 112 6.02 4.62 -6.41
CA SER A 112 5.89 3.55 -5.43
C SER A 112 5.17 4.05 -4.17
N GLN A 113 4.26 3.22 -3.65
CA GLN A 113 3.49 3.50 -2.42
C GLN A 113 3.47 2.23 -1.57
N VAL A 114 4.29 2.19 -0.54
CA VAL A 114 4.52 1.01 0.29
C VAL A 114 3.26 0.46 0.98
N TYR A 115 2.23 1.28 1.13
CA TYR A 115 0.95 0.93 1.75
C TYR A 115 -0.18 0.66 0.74
N LEU A 116 0.05 0.76 -0.57
CA LEU A 116 -0.95 0.49 -1.60
C LEU A 116 -0.65 -0.82 -2.32
N LEU A 117 -1.54 -1.80 -2.20
CA LEU A 117 -1.32 -3.13 -2.78
C LEU A 117 -1.13 -3.09 -4.30
N GLN A 118 -1.85 -2.21 -5.02
CA GLN A 118 -1.70 -2.04 -6.47
C GLN A 118 -0.31 -1.50 -6.82
N SER A 119 0.19 -0.50 -6.06
CA SER A 119 1.51 0.08 -6.30
C SER A 119 2.61 -0.96 -6.08
N VAL A 120 2.55 -1.68 -4.96
CA VAL A 120 3.52 -2.74 -4.64
C VAL A 120 3.50 -3.85 -5.70
N LEU A 121 2.31 -4.27 -6.14
CA LEU A 121 2.19 -5.27 -7.20
C LEU A 121 2.74 -4.77 -8.55
N ASN A 122 2.53 -3.49 -8.86
CA ASN A 122 3.09 -2.88 -10.07
C ASN A 122 4.62 -2.85 -10.02
N ASP A 123 5.21 -2.52 -8.89
CA ASP A 123 6.67 -2.57 -8.72
C ASP A 123 7.20 -3.99 -8.96
N ILE A 124 6.53 -5.02 -8.40
CA ILE A 124 6.88 -6.44 -8.67
C ILE A 124 6.76 -6.77 -10.16
N LYS A 125 5.69 -6.36 -10.83
CA LYS A 125 5.40 -6.74 -12.22
C LYS A 125 6.31 -6.04 -13.23
N ASN A 126 6.67 -4.79 -12.96
CA ASN A 126 7.39 -3.93 -13.91
C ASN A 126 8.91 -3.96 -13.75
N ASP A 127 9.42 -4.55 -12.68
CA ASP A 127 10.86 -4.70 -12.49
C ASP A 127 11.34 -6.02 -13.10
N ASP A 128 11.99 -5.93 -14.27
CA ASP A 128 12.58 -7.09 -14.96
C ASP A 128 13.79 -7.67 -14.22
N LYS A 129 14.38 -6.93 -13.28
CA LYS A 129 15.53 -7.35 -12.47
C LYS A 129 15.14 -7.84 -11.08
N ARG A 130 13.83 -7.88 -10.79
CA ARG A 130 13.33 -8.34 -9.49
C ARG A 130 13.92 -9.70 -9.11
N GLN A 131 14.21 -9.85 -7.85
CA GLN A 131 14.66 -11.13 -7.30
C GLN A 131 13.53 -11.77 -6.51
N PHE A 132 13.39 -13.08 -6.66
CA PHE A 132 12.41 -13.89 -5.95
C PHE A 132 13.07 -15.03 -5.21
N LYS A 133 12.67 -15.23 -3.96
CA LYS A 133 13.08 -16.39 -3.16
C LYS A 133 11.94 -16.85 -2.25
N SER A 134 11.93 -18.14 -1.96
CA SER A 134 11.06 -18.73 -0.93
C SER A 134 11.91 -19.16 0.27
N LYS A 135 11.55 -18.69 1.47
CA LYS A 135 12.25 -19.00 2.72
C LYS A 135 11.25 -19.19 3.87
N ASN A 136 11.35 -20.30 4.56
CA ASN A 136 10.52 -20.63 5.74
C ASN A 136 8.99 -20.53 5.45
N GLY A 137 8.58 -20.89 4.24
CA GLY A 137 7.19 -20.81 3.80
C GLY A 137 6.72 -19.42 3.40
N ASN A 138 7.55 -18.39 3.47
CA ASN A 138 7.27 -17.07 2.96
C ASN A 138 7.89 -16.88 1.56
N PHE A 139 7.27 -16.01 0.77
CA PHE A 139 7.77 -15.54 -0.50
C PHE A 139 8.37 -14.15 -0.32
N ILE A 140 9.53 -13.91 -0.88
CA ILE A 140 10.25 -12.64 -0.74
C ILE A 140 10.62 -12.14 -2.13
N PHE A 141 10.16 -10.92 -2.44
CA PHE A 141 10.59 -10.17 -3.62
C PHE A 141 11.54 -9.05 -3.19
N ASN A 142 12.58 -8.82 -4.00
CA ASN A 142 13.34 -7.58 -3.95
C ASN A 142 13.14 -6.89 -5.31
N THR A 143 12.69 -5.64 -5.28
CA THR A 143 12.40 -4.83 -6.47
C THR A 143 12.98 -3.44 -6.36
N GLU A 144 13.23 -2.79 -7.49
CA GLU A 144 13.48 -1.36 -7.54
C GLU A 144 12.22 -0.58 -7.13
N VAL A 145 12.39 0.65 -6.64
CA VAL A 145 11.28 1.55 -6.29
C VAL A 145 11.44 2.90 -6.97
N ASN A 146 10.31 3.58 -7.16
CA ASN A 146 10.28 4.93 -7.72
C ASN A 146 9.72 5.93 -6.69
N TYR A 147 10.61 6.62 -5.98
CA TYR A 147 10.29 7.72 -5.07
C TYR A 147 10.98 9.01 -5.57
N PRO A 148 10.41 9.72 -6.54
CA PRO A 148 11.08 10.86 -7.20
C PRO A 148 11.52 11.98 -6.25
N ASN A 149 10.76 12.16 -5.14
CA ASN A 149 11.04 13.17 -4.12
C ASN A 149 12.05 12.71 -3.06
N ASN A 150 12.43 11.43 -3.06
CA ASN A 150 13.42 10.88 -2.13
C ASN A 150 14.32 9.85 -2.84
N ARG A 151 15.36 10.32 -3.49
CA ARG A 151 16.30 9.49 -4.25
C ARG A 151 17.16 8.56 -3.38
N LYS A 152 17.10 8.67 -2.06
CA LYS A 152 17.76 7.72 -1.16
C LYS A 152 17.03 6.36 -1.16
N LEU A 153 15.75 6.34 -1.49
CA LEU A 153 14.93 5.11 -1.56
C LEU A 153 15.13 4.47 -2.93
N VAL A 154 15.82 3.33 -2.99
CA VAL A 154 16.24 2.71 -4.26
C VAL A 154 15.65 1.34 -4.49
N SER A 155 15.34 0.58 -3.44
CA SER A 155 14.80 -0.77 -3.55
C SER A 155 13.84 -1.09 -2.41
N GLN A 156 13.11 -2.21 -2.54
CA GLN A 156 12.28 -2.72 -1.46
C GLN A 156 12.36 -4.24 -1.36
N GLU A 157 12.28 -4.73 -0.12
CA GLU A 157 12.06 -6.14 0.21
C GLU A 157 10.61 -6.33 0.60
N ILE A 158 9.88 -7.17 -0.12
CA ILE A 158 8.45 -7.46 0.07
C ILE A 158 8.32 -8.88 0.58
N VAL A 159 7.78 -9.04 1.78
CA VAL A 159 7.52 -10.35 2.39
C VAL A 159 6.04 -10.68 2.27
N ILE A 160 5.75 -11.82 1.63
CA ILE A 160 4.41 -12.37 1.45
C ILE A 160 4.36 -13.74 2.13
N SER A 161 3.40 -13.95 3.01
CA SER A 161 3.23 -15.20 3.73
C SER A 161 2.80 -16.36 2.79
N LYS A 162 2.95 -17.59 3.24
CA LYS A 162 2.46 -18.80 2.54
C LYS A 162 0.97 -18.77 2.17
N ASN A 163 0.18 -17.94 2.84
CA ASN A 163 -1.24 -17.75 2.58
C ASN A 163 -1.51 -16.59 1.59
N HIS A 164 -0.48 -16.15 0.86
CA HIS A 164 -0.52 -15.06 -0.13
C HIS A 164 -1.06 -13.74 0.46
N LYS A 165 -0.64 -13.44 1.71
CA LYS A 165 -0.91 -12.16 2.37
C LYS A 165 0.37 -11.36 2.49
N PHE A 166 0.32 -10.09 2.16
CA PHE A 166 1.42 -9.17 2.47
C PHE A 166 1.60 -9.13 4.00
N ASP A 167 2.83 -9.29 4.43
CA ASP A 167 3.22 -9.31 5.83
C ASP A 167 4.02 -8.05 6.17
N LYS A 168 5.10 -7.82 5.44
CA LYS A 168 6.01 -6.71 5.67
C LYS A 168 6.62 -6.21 4.36
N ILE A 169 6.86 -4.89 4.28
CA ILE A 169 7.66 -4.28 3.21
C ILE A 169 8.69 -3.37 3.87
N LYS A 170 9.94 -3.47 3.42
CA LYS A 170 11.02 -2.55 3.77
C LYS A 170 11.48 -1.84 2.52
N VAL A 171 11.51 -0.51 2.54
CA VAL A 171 12.12 0.30 1.49
C VAL A 171 13.51 0.70 1.94
N LEU A 172 14.48 0.42 1.08
CA LEU A 172 15.89 0.41 1.42
C LEU A 172 16.63 1.52 0.67
N ASP A 173 17.69 2.03 1.29
CA ASP A 173 18.68 2.88 0.63
C ASP A 173 19.71 2.02 -0.17
N GLU A 174 20.68 2.70 -0.79
CA GLU A 174 21.75 2.05 -1.56
C GLU A 174 22.64 1.12 -0.74
N ASN A 175 22.70 1.30 0.59
CA ASN A 175 23.47 0.47 1.52
C ASN A 175 22.64 -0.69 2.08
N GLY A 176 21.36 -0.83 1.66
CA GLY A 176 20.46 -1.84 2.17
C GLY A 176 19.87 -1.53 3.55
N ILE A 177 19.97 -0.26 4.01
CA ILE A 177 19.38 0.19 5.27
C ILE A 177 17.90 0.49 5.03
N ALA A 178 17.03 -0.04 5.88
CA ALA A 178 15.60 0.23 5.80
C ALA A 178 15.29 1.66 6.28
N LEU A 179 14.81 2.50 5.36
CA LEU A 179 14.35 3.85 5.66
C LEU A 179 12.83 3.95 5.80
N MET A 180 12.08 2.97 5.27
CA MET A 180 10.65 2.84 5.51
C MET A 180 10.33 1.38 5.78
N THR A 181 9.46 1.12 6.74
CA THR A 181 8.96 -0.23 7.05
C THR A 181 7.46 -0.19 7.19
N MET A 182 6.74 -0.97 6.36
CA MET A 182 5.31 -1.18 6.48
C MET A 182 5.03 -2.58 7.00
N ASP A 183 4.41 -2.68 8.17
CA ASP A 183 3.92 -3.92 8.75
C ASP A 183 2.41 -4.01 8.56
N PHE A 184 1.93 -5.02 7.80
CA PHE A 184 0.50 -5.22 7.56
C PHE A 184 -0.11 -6.02 8.71
N LYS A 185 -1.13 -5.48 9.36
CA LYS A 185 -1.86 -6.13 10.46
C LYS A 185 -3.12 -6.83 9.99
N LYS A 186 -3.84 -6.18 9.08
CA LYS A 186 -5.11 -6.68 8.55
C LYS A 186 -5.23 -6.33 7.07
N ILE A 187 -5.68 -7.28 6.28
CA ILE A 187 -6.08 -7.07 4.89
C ILE A 187 -7.38 -7.82 4.66
N ASP A 188 -8.46 -7.08 4.38
CA ASP A 188 -9.78 -7.59 4.05
C ASP A 188 -10.09 -7.25 2.58
N PHE A 189 -10.42 -8.26 1.77
CA PHE A 189 -10.75 -8.12 0.36
C PHE A 189 -12.26 -8.11 0.08
N THR A 190 -13.07 -8.09 1.13
CA THR A 190 -14.54 -8.05 1.05
C THR A 190 -15.16 -6.93 1.88
N PRO A 191 -14.54 -5.74 1.99
CA PRO A 191 -15.06 -4.68 2.83
C PRO A 191 -16.37 -4.12 2.24
N THR A 192 -17.23 -3.66 3.15
CA THR A 192 -18.44 -2.93 2.77
C THR A 192 -18.26 -1.46 3.12
N PHE A 193 -18.43 -0.58 2.14
CA PHE A 193 -18.35 0.86 2.33
C PHE A 193 -19.72 1.52 2.20
N LYS A 194 -20.02 2.51 3.05
CA LYS A 194 -21.21 3.35 2.90
C LYS A 194 -21.17 4.09 1.56
N LYS A 195 -22.34 4.47 1.02
CA LYS A 195 -22.46 5.11 -0.31
C LYS A 195 -21.55 6.35 -0.44
N ASN A 196 -21.49 7.18 0.59
CA ASN A 196 -20.75 8.45 0.61
C ASN A 196 -19.36 8.36 1.28
N TYR A 197 -18.84 7.16 1.55
CA TYR A 197 -17.59 6.94 2.31
C TYR A 197 -16.36 7.63 1.70
N PHE A 198 -16.35 7.79 0.37
CA PHE A 198 -15.27 8.43 -0.39
C PHE A 198 -15.59 9.85 -0.84
N GLU A 199 -16.64 10.47 -0.32
CA GLU A 199 -16.97 11.86 -0.58
C GLU A 199 -16.21 12.80 0.36
N LEU A 200 -15.69 13.93 -0.16
CA LEU A 200 -14.87 14.86 0.61
C LEU A 200 -15.60 15.37 1.86
N ASN A 201 -16.87 15.77 1.71
CA ASN A 201 -17.66 16.27 2.83
C ASN A 201 -17.80 15.24 3.97
N THR A 202 -18.03 13.95 3.61
CA THR A 202 -18.12 12.88 4.61
C THR A 202 -16.80 12.66 5.32
N VAL A 203 -15.67 12.75 4.59
CA VAL A 203 -14.34 12.65 5.19
C VAL A 203 -14.08 13.81 6.14
N MET A 204 -14.41 15.04 5.75
CA MET A 204 -14.28 16.24 6.58
C MET A 204 -15.14 16.17 7.84
N GLU A 205 -16.40 15.75 7.74
CA GLU A 205 -17.31 15.60 8.89
C GLU A 205 -16.84 14.53 9.86
N SER A 206 -16.40 13.35 9.35
CA SER A 206 -15.88 12.28 10.22
C SER A 206 -14.63 12.71 10.97
N ALA A 207 -13.80 13.49 10.35
CA ALA A 207 -12.59 14.03 10.93
C ALA A 207 -12.84 15.05 12.03
N LYS A 208 -13.91 15.86 11.94
CA LYS A 208 -14.33 16.81 13.01
C LYS A 208 -14.70 16.09 14.29
N VAL A 209 -15.42 14.97 14.20
CA VAL A 209 -15.88 14.21 15.36
C VAL A 209 -14.71 13.65 16.17
N ASP A 210 -13.66 13.18 15.48
CA ASP A 210 -12.49 12.58 16.13
C ASP A 210 -11.56 13.62 16.78
N ASN A 211 -11.65 14.91 16.39
CA ASN A 211 -10.75 15.98 16.85
C ASN A 211 -11.33 16.89 17.95
N THR A 212 -12.58 16.68 18.40
CA THR A 212 -13.21 17.54 19.42
C THR A 212 -12.52 17.52 20.79
N THR A 213 -11.45 16.77 20.99
CA THR A 213 -10.77 16.58 22.27
C THR A 213 -9.32 17.08 22.35
N LYS A 214 -8.75 17.71 21.30
CA LYS A 214 -7.34 18.11 21.31
C LYS A 214 -7.10 19.49 20.72
N GLU A 215 -6.56 20.39 21.53
CA GLU A 215 -5.99 21.65 21.06
C GLU A 215 -4.68 21.37 20.32
N VAL A 216 -4.49 22.02 19.18
CA VAL A 216 -3.26 21.94 18.36
C VAL A 216 -2.37 23.10 18.79
N ASP A 217 -1.29 22.80 19.49
CA ASP A 217 -0.42 23.81 20.12
C ASP A 217 0.53 24.52 19.14
N SER A 218 0.78 24.01 17.93
CA SER A 218 1.55 24.74 16.91
C SER A 218 1.34 24.22 15.48
N LEU A 219 1.41 25.15 14.51
CA LEU A 219 1.35 24.87 13.07
C LEU A 219 2.68 24.29 12.50
N GLU A 220 3.75 24.32 13.29
CA GLU A 220 5.08 23.90 12.84
C GLU A 220 5.22 22.39 12.60
N ASP A 221 4.35 21.59 13.23
CA ASP A 221 4.31 20.13 13.06
C ASP A 221 3.34 19.66 11.95
N SER A 222 2.83 20.57 11.13
CA SER A 222 2.02 20.21 9.96
C SER A 222 2.89 19.56 8.91
N ILE A 223 3.00 18.24 8.99
CA ILE A 223 3.74 17.46 8.01
C ILE A 223 2.92 17.46 6.73
N TYR A 224 3.44 18.11 5.69
CA TYR A 224 2.97 17.91 4.32
C TYR A 224 2.98 16.42 4.01
N PRO A 225 2.07 15.91 3.16
CA PRO A 225 2.04 14.48 2.85
C PRO A 225 3.44 14.01 2.51
N LEU A 226 3.89 12.96 3.20
CA LEU A 226 5.24 12.39 3.14
C LEU A 226 5.70 12.06 1.72
N VAL A 227 4.74 11.94 0.81
CA VAL A 227 4.97 11.78 -0.62
C VAL A 227 3.90 12.55 -1.38
N LEU A 228 4.17 13.82 -1.70
CA LEU A 228 3.45 14.46 -2.78
C LEU A 228 3.87 13.79 -4.08
N PRO A 229 2.93 13.28 -4.89
CA PRO A 229 3.25 12.72 -6.19
C PRO A 229 4.01 13.78 -7.02
N THR A 230 5.09 13.37 -7.69
CA THR A 230 5.85 14.26 -8.58
C THR A 230 4.94 14.84 -9.65
N GLY A 231 5.08 16.13 -9.92
CA GLY A 231 4.23 16.81 -10.88
C GLY A 231 2.86 17.22 -10.35
N THR A 232 2.61 17.07 -9.02
CA THR A 232 1.39 17.61 -8.43
C THR A 232 1.43 19.13 -8.38
N LYS A 233 0.29 19.75 -8.70
CA LYS A 233 0.06 21.18 -8.56
C LYS A 233 -1.14 21.39 -7.64
N LEU A 234 -0.97 22.21 -6.61
CA LEU A 234 -2.09 22.66 -5.79
C LEU A 234 -3.06 23.46 -6.69
N THR A 235 -4.30 23.00 -6.79
CA THR A 235 -5.32 23.65 -7.63
C THR A 235 -6.35 24.44 -6.83
N ASN A 236 -6.61 24.02 -5.59
CA ASN A 236 -7.57 24.71 -4.72
C ASN A 236 -7.28 24.44 -3.24
N GLU A 237 -7.55 25.43 -2.36
CA GLU A 237 -7.56 25.31 -0.91
C GLU A 237 -8.94 25.73 -0.41
N GLU A 238 -9.65 24.85 0.28
CA GLU A 238 -10.94 25.14 0.89
C GLU A 238 -10.82 25.10 2.42
N LYS A 239 -11.24 26.21 3.04
CA LYS A 239 -11.52 26.25 4.48
C LYS A 239 -13.00 25.92 4.67
N VAL A 240 -13.28 24.90 5.44
CA VAL A 240 -14.64 24.51 5.84
C VAL A 240 -14.93 25.00 7.25
#